data_2a21c3df4be42e5ebd5b469c8c69ef76
#
_entry.id   2a21c3df4be42e5ebd5b469c8c69ef76
#
_cell.length_a   1.000
_cell.length_b   1.000
_cell.length_c   1.000
_cell.angle_alpha   90.00
_cell.angle_beta   90.00
_cell.angle_gamma   90.00
#
_symmetry.space_group_name_H-M   'P 1'
#
loop_
_entity.id
_entity.type
_entity.pdbx_description
1 polymer ?
#
loop_
_entity_poly.entity_id
_entity_poly.type
_entity_poly.pdbx_seq_one_letter_code
_entity_poly.pdbx_strand_id
1 'polypeptide(L)'
;MRKPIIAGNWKMNKTIAEAVEFVNEVKDKVQNDKVEAVICAPFLALKDLKEATKGTNIKIGAQNMHFEESGAFTGEVAPAMLKEIGVDYVVIGHSERREYFNETDETVNKKVLKALEHGIDPILCCGETLEQRENNETKAVCKVQIEKALENVSKEDIAKVVIAYEPIWAIGTGKTATAEDANDVIAYIREVVANLYKELANNVRIQYGGSVKPNNVTEIMNQSDIDGALVGGASLLPNDYIDLVNF
;
A
#
# COMPACT_ATOMS: atom_id res chain seq x y z
N MET A 1 -14.22 4.84 13.68
CA MET A 1 -13.81 5.44 12.39
C MET A 1 -12.40 4.91 12.12
N ARG A 2 -12.12 4.43 10.92
CA ARG A 2 -10.79 3.94 10.52
C ARG A 2 -9.82 5.13 10.41
N LYS A 3 -8.59 4.98 10.94
CA LYS A 3 -7.58 6.05 10.84
C LYS A 3 -7.10 6.14 9.39
N PRO A 4 -7.17 7.31 8.73
CA PRO A 4 -6.65 7.47 7.38
C PRO A 4 -5.15 7.17 7.28
N ILE A 5 -4.72 6.64 6.11
CA ILE A 5 -3.34 6.27 5.84
C ILE A 5 -2.89 6.82 4.48
N ILE A 6 -1.81 7.59 4.45
CA ILE A 6 -1.15 8.07 3.23
C ILE A 6 0.20 7.37 3.11
N ALA A 7 0.29 6.44 2.16
CA ALA A 7 1.50 5.68 1.90
C ALA A 7 2.15 6.14 0.59
N GLY A 8 3.34 6.71 0.69
CA GLY A 8 4.16 7.11 -0.45
C GLY A 8 4.93 5.90 -0.99
N ASN A 9 4.52 5.35 -2.11
CA ASN A 9 5.29 4.33 -2.83
C ASN A 9 6.30 5.02 -3.76
N TRP A 10 7.54 5.10 -3.33
CA TRP A 10 8.61 5.75 -4.09
C TRP A 10 9.04 4.98 -5.33
N LYS A 11 8.60 3.71 -5.46
CA LYS A 11 9.05 2.82 -6.54
C LYS A 11 10.58 2.79 -6.59
N MET A 12 11.19 2.73 -7.77
CA MET A 12 12.65 2.68 -7.95
C MET A 12 13.23 4.11 -8.04
N ASN A 13 13.11 4.87 -6.95
CA ASN A 13 13.62 6.24 -6.87
C ASN A 13 14.33 6.46 -5.53
N LYS A 14 15.18 7.48 -5.52
CA LYS A 14 15.99 8.00 -4.41
C LYS A 14 17.16 7.09 -3.99
N THR A 15 18.31 7.69 -3.94
CA THR A 15 19.49 7.18 -3.23
C THR A 15 19.28 7.29 -1.71
N ILE A 16 20.15 6.69 -0.91
CA ILE A 16 20.08 6.79 0.55
C ILE A 16 20.17 8.25 1.01
N ALA A 17 21.09 9.03 0.43
CA ALA A 17 21.24 10.44 0.78
C ALA A 17 19.98 11.25 0.49
N GLU A 18 19.40 11.11 -0.69
CA GLU A 18 18.13 11.78 -1.09
C GLU A 18 16.94 11.32 -0.22
N ALA A 19 16.93 10.05 0.20
CA ALA A 19 15.90 9.53 1.08
C ALA A 19 15.95 10.16 2.49
N VAL A 20 17.15 10.27 3.06
CA VAL A 20 17.37 10.91 4.37
C VAL A 20 17.08 12.42 4.29
N GLU A 21 17.50 13.09 3.21
CA GLU A 21 17.19 14.50 2.97
C GLU A 21 15.68 14.75 2.93
N PHE A 22 14.94 13.92 2.16
CA PHE A 22 13.48 13.99 2.10
C PHE A 22 12.83 13.89 3.49
N VAL A 23 13.24 12.89 4.30
CA VAL A 23 12.70 12.73 5.67
C VAL A 23 13.01 13.95 6.52
N ASN A 24 14.21 14.51 6.44
CA ASN A 24 14.57 15.71 7.20
C ASN A 24 13.72 16.93 6.82
N GLU A 25 13.27 17.03 5.57
CA GLU A 25 12.38 18.12 5.13
C GLU A 25 10.93 17.95 5.60
N VAL A 26 10.45 16.70 5.72
CA VAL A 26 9.01 16.44 5.97
C VAL A 26 8.69 16.10 7.42
N LYS A 27 9.63 15.53 8.19
CA LYS A 27 9.36 14.90 9.49
C LYS A 27 8.66 15.81 10.51
N ASP A 28 8.99 17.11 10.54
CA ASP A 28 8.40 18.05 11.47
C ASP A 28 7.07 18.63 10.97
N LYS A 29 6.73 18.41 9.69
CA LYS A 29 5.56 18.98 9.03
C LYS A 29 4.42 17.96 8.84
N VAL A 30 4.71 16.67 8.99
CA VAL A 30 3.75 15.55 8.88
C VAL A 30 3.48 14.87 10.23
N GLN A 31 3.72 15.58 11.35
CA GLN A 31 3.39 15.14 12.71
C GLN A 31 1.88 15.26 12.96
N ASN A 32 1.10 14.44 12.25
CA ASN A 32 -0.35 14.48 12.27
C ASN A 32 -0.89 13.19 12.92
N ASP A 33 -1.47 13.32 14.12
CA ASP A 33 -2.06 12.17 14.83
C ASP A 33 -3.35 11.65 14.18
N LYS A 34 -3.97 12.43 13.28
CA LYS A 34 -5.21 12.05 12.60
C LYS A 34 -4.97 11.19 11.36
N VAL A 35 -3.83 11.35 10.70
CA VAL A 35 -3.44 10.62 9.49
C VAL A 35 -2.17 9.84 9.76
N GLU A 36 -2.09 8.61 9.31
CA GLU A 36 -0.88 7.81 9.35
C GLU A 36 -0.05 8.03 8.10
N ALA A 37 1.16 8.59 8.27
CA ALA A 37 2.10 8.82 7.19
C ALA A 37 3.05 7.63 7.04
N VAL A 38 3.13 7.06 5.83
CA VAL A 38 3.98 5.90 5.52
C VAL A 38 4.87 6.22 4.31
N ILE A 39 6.14 5.85 4.38
CA ILE A 39 7.07 5.92 3.25
C ILE A 39 7.49 4.49 2.88
N CYS A 40 7.09 4.03 1.69
CA CYS A 40 7.50 2.74 1.14
C CYS A 40 8.66 2.96 0.16
N ALA A 41 9.86 2.56 0.58
CA ALA A 41 11.12 2.84 -0.10
C ALA A 41 11.84 1.57 -0.61
N PRO A 42 12.78 1.71 -1.56
CA PRO A 42 13.69 0.63 -1.93
C PRO A 42 14.45 0.07 -0.72
N PHE A 43 14.75 -1.22 -0.75
CA PHE A 43 15.41 -1.93 0.37
C PHE A 43 16.67 -1.24 0.90
N LEU A 44 17.47 -0.66 -0.01
CA LEU A 44 18.75 -0.01 0.33
C LEU A 44 18.59 1.17 1.30
N ALA A 45 17.45 1.85 1.29
CA ALA A 45 17.22 3.04 2.11
C ALA A 45 16.52 2.72 3.45
N LEU A 46 15.96 1.52 3.63
CA LEU A 46 15.06 1.22 4.75
C LEU A 46 15.70 1.44 6.12
N LYS A 47 16.93 0.97 6.31
CA LYS A 47 17.64 1.11 7.59
C LYS A 47 17.88 2.57 7.94
N ASP A 48 18.38 3.35 6.98
CA ASP A 48 18.68 4.77 7.17
C ASP A 48 17.39 5.58 7.39
N LEU A 49 16.31 5.22 6.70
CA LEU A 49 15.00 5.84 6.90
C LEU A 49 14.43 5.53 8.29
N LYS A 50 14.53 4.29 8.79
CA LYS A 50 14.11 3.95 10.17
C LYS A 50 14.91 4.75 11.21
N GLU A 51 16.19 4.98 10.98
CA GLU A 51 16.99 5.83 11.86
C GLU A 51 16.55 7.30 11.78
N ALA A 52 16.37 7.84 10.58
CA ALA A 52 15.98 9.23 10.34
C ALA A 52 14.58 9.57 10.87
N THR A 53 13.68 8.56 10.95
CA THR A 53 12.30 8.72 11.44
C THR A 53 12.11 8.42 12.92
N LYS A 54 13.20 8.13 13.67
CA LYS A 54 13.11 7.92 15.13
C LYS A 54 12.50 9.13 15.84
N GLY A 55 11.53 8.86 16.71
CA GLY A 55 10.83 9.90 17.46
C GLY A 55 9.79 10.67 16.65
N THR A 56 9.48 10.24 15.43
CA THR A 56 8.41 10.81 14.59
C THR A 56 7.24 9.84 14.46
N ASN A 57 6.12 10.31 13.88
CA ASN A 57 4.95 9.49 13.57
C ASN A 57 5.05 8.81 12.18
N ILE A 58 6.12 9.03 11.44
CA ILE A 58 6.31 8.46 10.09
C ILE A 58 6.64 6.98 10.21
N LYS A 59 5.89 6.16 9.50
CA LYS A 59 6.09 4.72 9.35
C LYS A 59 6.91 4.41 8.11
N ILE A 60 7.69 3.35 8.16
CA ILE A 60 8.51 2.91 7.03
C ILE A 60 8.00 1.58 6.50
N GLY A 61 7.83 1.50 5.18
CA GLY A 61 7.41 0.31 4.46
C GLY A 61 8.47 -0.17 3.47
N ALA A 62 8.56 -1.49 3.30
CA ALA A 62 9.25 -2.11 2.18
C ALA A 62 8.31 -2.19 0.96
N GLN A 63 8.88 -2.29 -0.25
CA GLN A 63 8.11 -2.37 -1.50
C GLN A 63 7.87 -3.82 -1.97
N ASN A 64 8.44 -4.78 -1.29
CA ASN A 64 8.31 -6.22 -1.51
C ASN A 64 8.96 -6.99 -0.36
N MET A 65 8.72 -8.29 -0.30
CA MET A 65 9.50 -9.28 0.47
C MET A 65 9.33 -10.66 -0.15
N HIS A 66 10.25 -11.57 0.14
CA HIS A 66 10.07 -12.98 -0.17
C HIS A 66 9.21 -13.67 0.90
N PHE A 67 8.66 -14.85 0.59
CA PHE A 67 7.85 -15.65 1.53
C PHE A 67 8.63 -16.79 2.20
N GLU A 68 9.88 -17.02 1.82
CA GLU A 68 10.76 -18.00 2.47
C GLU A 68 11.62 -17.31 3.54
N GLU A 69 11.90 -18.04 4.61
CA GLU A 69 12.71 -17.53 5.73
C GLU A 69 14.19 -17.36 5.35
N SER A 70 14.68 -18.26 4.51
CA SER A 70 16.05 -18.27 4.00
C SER A 70 16.18 -19.25 2.84
N GLY A 71 17.29 -19.24 2.12
CA GLY A 71 17.54 -20.26 1.10
C GLY A 71 18.24 -19.73 -0.14
N ALA A 72 18.21 -20.53 -1.20
CA ALA A 72 18.84 -20.24 -2.48
C ALA A 72 17.96 -19.35 -3.37
N PHE A 73 17.69 -18.14 -2.91
CA PHE A 73 16.88 -17.13 -3.57
C PHE A 73 17.69 -15.87 -3.80
N THR A 74 18.71 -15.96 -4.64
CA THR A 74 19.66 -14.87 -4.89
C THR A 74 18.95 -13.58 -5.29
N GLY A 75 19.18 -12.51 -4.52
CA GLY A 75 18.60 -11.18 -4.75
C GLY A 75 17.30 -10.90 -3.96
N GLU A 76 16.68 -11.91 -3.33
CA GLU A 76 15.48 -11.75 -2.52
C GLU A 76 15.79 -11.31 -1.09
N VAL A 77 14.80 -10.67 -0.45
CA VAL A 77 14.86 -10.21 0.93
C VAL A 77 13.84 -10.98 1.76
N ALA A 78 14.35 -11.69 2.77
CA ALA A 78 13.53 -12.49 3.67
C ALA A 78 12.75 -11.63 4.68
N PRO A 79 11.61 -12.11 5.20
CA PRO A 79 10.80 -11.41 6.20
C PRO A 79 11.62 -11.02 7.46
N ALA A 80 12.44 -11.92 7.96
CA ALA A 80 13.28 -11.69 9.14
C ALA A 80 14.26 -10.52 8.96
N MET A 81 14.80 -10.30 7.73
CA MET A 81 15.69 -9.18 7.42
C MET A 81 14.95 -7.84 7.54
N LEU A 82 13.70 -7.76 7.09
CA LEU A 82 12.86 -6.58 7.23
C LEU A 82 12.44 -6.35 8.69
N LYS A 83 12.13 -7.43 9.40
CA LYS A 83 11.80 -7.38 10.83
C LYS A 83 12.95 -6.84 11.66
N GLU A 84 14.18 -7.26 11.38
CA GLU A 84 15.40 -6.76 12.06
C GLU A 84 15.57 -5.25 11.89
N ILE A 85 15.31 -4.72 10.70
CA ILE A 85 15.30 -3.26 10.43
C ILE A 85 14.19 -2.55 11.21
N GLY A 86 13.11 -3.26 11.54
CA GLY A 86 11.93 -2.71 12.21
C GLY A 86 10.98 -2.03 11.23
N VAL A 87 10.86 -2.55 10.00
CA VAL A 87 9.91 -2.07 9.00
C VAL A 87 8.48 -2.25 9.52
N ASP A 88 7.62 -1.25 9.33
CA ASP A 88 6.24 -1.27 9.80
C ASP A 88 5.29 -1.90 8.78
N TYR A 89 5.51 -1.64 7.50
CA TYR A 89 4.67 -2.06 6.38
C TYR A 89 5.44 -2.78 5.28
N VAL A 90 4.74 -3.55 4.45
CA VAL A 90 5.27 -4.06 3.19
C VAL A 90 4.22 -4.04 2.10
N VAL A 91 4.53 -3.46 0.94
CA VAL A 91 3.69 -3.51 -0.25
C VAL A 91 3.82 -4.89 -0.89
N ILE A 92 2.68 -5.54 -1.15
CA ILE A 92 2.62 -6.90 -1.69
C ILE A 92 1.65 -6.94 -2.87
N GLY A 93 2.05 -7.56 -3.96
CA GLY A 93 1.18 -7.75 -5.13
C GLY A 93 0.95 -6.48 -5.95
N HIS A 94 1.83 -5.46 -5.82
CA HIS A 94 1.75 -4.25 -6.63
C HIS A 94 1.68 -4.59 -8.12
N SER A 95 0.89 -3.84 -8.89
CA SER A 95 0.65 -4.11 -10.33
C SER A 95 1.93 -4.29 -11.14
N GLU A 96 2.95 -3.46 -10.91
CA GLU A 96 4.26 -3.59 -11.57
C GLU A 96 4.93 -4.93 -11.27
N ARG A 97 4.76 -5.49 -10.06
CA ARG A 97 5.34 -6.77 -9.72
C ARG A 97 4.58 -7.94 -10.34
N ARG A 98 3.26 -7.82 -10.46
CA ARG A 98 2.44 -8.79 -11.20
C ARG A 98 2.81 -8.81 -12.68
N GLU A 99 2.98 -7.63 -13.28
CA GLU A 99 3.27 -7.46 -14.71
C GLU A 99 4.71 -7.83 -15.08
N TYR A 100 5.70 -7.31 -14.34
CA TYR A 100 7.12 -7.41 -14.74
C TYR A 100 7.89 -8.52 -14.04
N PHE A 101 7.40 -9.01 -12.90
CA PHE A 101 8.11 -9.98 -12.06
C PHE A 101 7.29 -11.25 -11.79
N ASN A 102 6.23 -11.50 -12.55
CA ASN A 102 5.39 -12.70 -12.51
C ASN A 102 4.84 -13.02 -11.10
N GLU A 103 4.51 -12.01 -10.29
CA GLU A 103 3.79 -12.25 -9.04
C GLU A 103 2.37 -12.75 -9.34
N THR A 104 2.00 -13.91 -8.78
CA THR A 104 0.68 -14.51 -8.88
C THR A 104 -0.11 -14.31 -7.59
N ASP A 105 -1.42 -14.57 -7.62
CA ASP A 105 -2.23 -14.48 -6.40
C ASP A 105 -1.78 -15.46 -5.32
N GLU A 106 -1.25 -16.63 -5.70
CA GLU A 106 -0.68 -17.62 -4.79
C GLU A 106 0.60 -17.11 -4.12
N THR A 107 1.50 -16.48 -4.87
CA THR A 107 2.73 -15.90 -4.29
C THR A 107 2.41 -14.68 -3.42
N VAL A 108 1.43 -13.88 -3.81
CA VAL A 108 0.91 -12.75 -3.02
C VAL A 108 0.35 -13.25 -1.68
N ASN A 109 -0.50 -14.28 -1.68
CA ASN A 109 -1.03 -14.88 -0.46
C ASN A 109 0.09 -15.36 0.48
N LYS A 110 1.07 -16.11 -0.03
CA LYS A 110 2.22 -16.56 0.78
C LYS A 110 2.96 -15.39 1.43
N LYS A 111 3.15 -14.28 0.70
CA LYS A 111 3.80 -13.08 1.24
C LYS A 111 2.93 -12.39 2.29
N VAL A 112 1.62 -12.29 2.10
CA VAL A 112 0.69 -11.72 3.09
C VAL A 112 0.76 -12.50 4.40
N LEU A 113 0.67 -13.83 4.34
CA LEU A 113 0.75 -14.69 5.53
C LEU A 113 2.09 -14.53 6.25
N LYS A 114 3.20 -14.49 5.51
CA LYS A 114 4.53 -14.31 6.08
C LYS A 114 4.76 -12.93 6.67
N ALA A 115 4.24 -11.87 6.06
CA ALA A 115 4.29 -10.52 6.63
C ALA A 115 3.61 -10.48 7.98
N LEU A 116 2.38 -11.01 8.07
CA LEU A 116 1.61 -11.07 9.31
C LEU A 116 2.30 -11.92 10.39
N GLU A 117 2.87 -13.08 10.03
CA GLU A 117 3.65 -13.94 10.93
C GLU A 117 4.83 -13.18 11.56
N HIS A 118 5.50 -12.33 10.79
CA HIS A 118 6.61 -11.50 11.27
C HIS A 118 6.18 -10.17 11.92
N GLY A 119 4.87 -9.90 11.99
CA GLY A 119 4.33 -8.66 12.55
C GLY A 119 4.69 -7.43 11.71
N ILE A 120 4.70 -7.58 10.39
CA ILE A 120 4.82 -6.53 9.39
C ILE A 120 3.45 -6.39 8.72
N ASP A 121 2.85 -5.21 8.75
CA ASP A 121 1.51 -5.01 8.20
C ASP A 121 1.56 -4.97 6.66
N PRO A 122 0.85 -5.87 5.95
CA PRO A 122 0.86 -5.86 4.49
C PRO A 122 -0.04 -4.76 3.91
N ILE A 123 0.46 -4.04 2.89
CA ILE A 123 -0.34 -3.24 1.96
C ILE A 123 -0.56 -4.11 0.72
N LEU A 124 -1.71 -4.79 0.69
CA LEU A 124 -2.09 -5.72 -0.36
C LEU A 124 -2.68 -4.98 -1.55
N CYS A 125 -2.01 -5.03 -2.70
CA CYS A 125 -2.45 -4.40 -3.93
C CYS A 125 -3.34 -5.33 -4.77
N CYS A 126 -4.43 -4.77 -5.29
CA CYS A 126 -5.32 -5.42 -6.25
C CYS A 126 -5.80 -4.38 -7.28
N GLY A 127 -6.22 -4.85 -8.44
CA GLY A 127 -6.80 -3.98 -9.46
C GLY A 127 -6.80 -4.60 -10.85
N GLU A 128 -7.53 -3.96 -11.75
CA GLU A 128 -7.79 -4.42 -13.10
C GLU A 128 -6.98 -3.65 -14.15
N THR A 129 -6.69 -4.31 -15.26
CA THR A 129 -6.14 -3.70 -16.48
C THR A 129 -7.21 -2.90 -17.23
N LEU A 130 -6.78 -2.09 -18.21
CA LEU A 130 -7.70 -1.36 -19.09
C LEU A 130 -8.64 -2.31 -19.84
N GLU A 131 -8.12 -3.40 -20.38
CA GLU A 131 -8.91 -4.41 -21.10
C GLU A 131 -9.99 -5.03 -20.19
N GLN A 132 -9.64 -5.41 -18.97
CA GLN A 132 -10.59 -5.94 -18.00
C GLN A 132 -11.67 -4.93 -17.62
N ARG A 133 -11.31 -3.64 -17.50
CA ARG A 133 -12.28 -2.58 -17.23
C ARG A 133 -13.25 -2.39 -18.40
N GLU A 134 -12.75 -2.33 -19.63
CA GLU A 134 -13.57 -2.19 -20.84
C GLU A 134 -14.51 -3.37 -21.03
N ASN A 135 -14.10 -4.56 -20.59
CA ASN A 135 -14.93 -5.78 -20.57
C ASN A 135 -15.90 -5.86 -19.34
N ASN A 136 -15.93 -4.83 -18.47
CA ASN A 136 -16.71 -4.82 -17.23
C ASN A 136 -16.34 -5.93 -16.24
N GLU A 137 -15.07 -6.35 -16.21
CA GLU A 137 -14.54 -7.42 -15.34
C GLU A 137 -13.94 -6.90 -14.01
N THR A 138 -13.88 -5.58 -13.78
CA THR A 138 -13.26 -4.94 -12.60
C THR A 138 -13.63 -5.65 -11.30
N LYS A 139 -14.93 -5.81 -11.03
CA LYS A 139 -15.41 -6.43 -9.79
C LYS A 139 -15.01 -7.90 -9.68
N ALA A 140 -15.08 -8.66 -10.77
CA ALA A 140 -14.71 -10.07 -10.79
C ALA A 140 -13.21 -10.26 -10.53
N VAL A 141 -12.37 -9.44 -11.17
CA VAL A 141 -10.90 -9.44 -10.99
C VAL A 141 -10.54 -9.10 -9.55
N CYS A 142 -11.02 -7.97 -9.03
CA CYS A 142 -10.75 -7.55 -7.66
C CYS A 142 -11.20 -8.61 -6.65
N LYS A 143 -12.39 -9.21 -6.85
CA LYS A 143 -12.89 -10.28 -5.98
C LYS A 143 -11.92 -11.45 -5.91
N VAL A 144 -11.51 -11.99 -7.08
CA VAL A 144 -10.60 -13.14 -7.13
C VAL A 144 -9.26 -12.82 -6.46
N GLN A 145 -8.67 -11.66 -6.76
CA GLN A 145 -7.40 -11.25 -6.16
C GLN A 145 -7.51 -11.12 -4.64
N ILE A 146 -8.58 -10.53 -4.10
CA ILE A 146 -8.79 -10.37 -2.66
C ILE A 146 -9.05 -11.71 -1.99
N GLU A 147 -9.96 -12.54 -2.53
CA GLU A 147 -10.27 -13.85 -1.95
C GLU A 147 -9.03 -14.74 -1.88
N LYS A 148 -8.22 -14.76 -2.94
CA LYS A 148 -6.98 -15.53 -3.00
C LYS A 148 -5.92 -15.00 -2.05
N ALA A 149 -5.69 -13.69 -2.05
CA ALA A 149 -4.66 -13.07 -1.22
C ALA A 149 -4.96 -13.20 0.29
N LEU A 150 -6.23 -13.24 0.68
CA LEU A 150 -6.67 -13.36 2.08
C LEU A 150 -6.93 -14.81 2.51
N GLU A 151 -6.69 -15.81 1.66
CA GLU A 151 -6.85 -17.21 2.02
C GLU A 151 -5.97 -17.55 3.24
N ASN A 152 -6.56 -18.20 4.26
CA ASN A 152 -5.94 -18.54 5.55
C ASN A 152 -5.45 -17.35 6.42
N VAL A 153 -5.76 -16.10 6.08
CA VAL A 153 -5.53 -14.99 7.01
C VAL A 153 -6.49 -15.11 8.19
N SER A 154 -5.97 -15.02 9.41
CA SER A 154 -6.77 -15.18 10.62
C SER A 154 -7.71 -13.98 10.87
N LYS A 155 -8.76 -14.18 11.66
CA LYS A 155 -9.67 -13.10 12.07
C LYS A 155 -8.97 -12.05 12.94
N GLU A 156 -7.96 -12.48 13.68
CA GLU A 156 -7.15 -11.64 14.54
C GLU A 156 -6.23 -10.72 13.74
N ASP A 157 -5.80 -11.17 12.55
CA ASP A 157 -4.83 -10.47 11.74
C ASP A 157 -5.44 -9.61 10.63
N ILE A 158 -6.71 -9.86 10.25
CA ILE A 158 -7.32 -9.15 9.12
C ILE A 158 -7.29 -7.61 9.28
N ALA A 159 -7.40 -7.08 10.49
CA ALA A 159 -7.36 -5.65 10.77
C ALA A 159 -5.96 -5.02 10.54
N LYS A 160 -4.91 -5.85 10.44
CA LYS A 160 -3.55 -5.42 10.11
C LYS A 160 -3.33 -5.27 8.61
N VAL A 161 -4.15 -5.94 7.80
CA VAL A 161 -4.08 -5.84 6.34
C VAL A 161 -4.66 -4.50 5.89
N VAL A 162 -3.87 -3.76 5.11
CA VAL A 162 -4.33 -2.61 4.34
C VAL A 162 -4.50 -3.08 2.91
N ILE A 163 -5.60 -2.78 2.26
CA ILE A 163 -5.82 -3.10 0.85
C ILE A 163 -5.61 -1.82 0.03
N ALA A 164 -4.91 -1.91 -1.10
CA ALA A 164 -4.75 -0.81 -2.04
C ALA A 164 -5.37 -1.19 -3.38
N TYR A 165 -6.44 -0.51 -3.75
CA TYR A 165 -7.05 -0.65 -5.07
C TYR A 165 -6.31 0.18 -6.11
N GLU A 166 -5.73 -0.46 -7.09
CA GLU A 166 -4.96 0.12 -8.17
C GLU A 166 -5.73 -0.02 -9.49
N PRO A 167 -6.46 1.01 -9.98
CA PRO A 167 -6.90 1.02 -11.38
C PRO A 167 -5.66 1.13 -12.28
N ILE A 168 -5.12 -0.02 -12.75
CA ILE A 168 -3.81 -0.09 -13.44
C ILE A 168 -3.79 0.84 -14.64
N TRP A 169 -4.91 0.96 -15.35
CA TRP A 169 -5.10 1.86 -16.49
C TRP A 169 -4.98 3.36 -16.14
N ALA A 170 -5.07 3.72 -14.86
CA ALA A 170 -4.93 5.11 -14.38
C ALA A 170 -3.54 5.39 -13.78
N ILE A 171 -2.65 4.39 -13.68
CA ILE A 171 -1.33 4.55 -13.08
C ILE A 171 -0.36 5.08 -14.14
N GLY A 172 0.14 6.32 -13.96
CA GLY A 172 1.16 6.90 -14.84
C GLY A 172 0.72 7.25 -16.26
N THR A 173 -0.56 7.08 -16.58
CA THR A 173 -1.09 7.30 -17.95
C THR A 173 -1.67 8.69 -18.16
N GLY A 174 -1.83 9.48 -17.10
CA GLY A 174 -2.55 10.75 -17.12
C GLY A 174 -4.08 10.61 -17.10
N LYS A 175 -4.63 9.39 -17.19
CA LYS A 175 -6.04 9.10 -16.93
C LYS A 175 -6.25 8.99 -15.42
N THR A 176 -7.39 9.47 -14.95
CA THR A 176 -7.80 9.34 -13.54
C THR A 176 -9.20 8.74 -13.47
N ALA A 177 -9.42 7.83 -12.53
CA ALA A 177 -10.77 7.51 -12.12
C ALA A 177 -11.35 8.74 -11.38
N THR A 178 -12.66 8.98 -11.46
CA THR A 178 -13.29 9.95 -10.57
C THR A 178 -13.23 9.42 -9.13
N ALA A 179 -13.39 10.29 -8.15
CA ALA A 179 -13.42 9.88 -6.74
C ALA A 179 -14.59 8.90 -6.48
N GLU A 180 -15.74 9.15 -7.12
CA GLU A 180 -16.92 8.31 -7.04
C GLU A 180 -16.67 6.92 -7.66
N ASP A 181 -16.11 6.85 -8.89
CA ASP A 181 -15.77 5.56 -9.53
C ASP A 181 -14.81 4.73 -8.66
N ALA A 182 -13.80 5.39 -8.08
CA ALA A 182 -12.85 4.75 -7.18
C ALA A 182 -13.56 4.23 -5.91
N ASN A 183 -14.45 5.04 -5.34
CA ASN A 183 -15.22 4.67 -4.16
C ASN A 183 -16.15 3.48 -4.41
N ASP A 184 -16.81 3.41 -5.57
CA ASP A 184 -17.69 2.30 -5.92
C ASP A 184 -16.96 0.96 -5.97
N VAL A 185 -15.74 0.95 -6.52
CA VAL A 185 -14.92 -0.28 -6.53
C VAL A 185 -14.40 -0.61 -5.13
N ILE A 186 -13.98 0.38 -4.37
CA ILE A 186 -13.47 0.20 -2.99
C ILE A 186 -14.60 -0.27 -2.07
N ALA A 187 -15.81 0.26 -2.19
CA ALA A 187 -16.99 -0.23 -1.47
C ALA A 187 -17.28 -1.70 -1.80
N TYR A 188 -17.17 -2.09 -3.07
CA TYR A 188 -17.32 -3.48 -3.48
C TYR A 188 -16.20 -4.38 -2.89
N ILE A 189 -14.94 -3.92 -2.89
CA ILE A 189 -13.84 -4.65 -2.25
C ILE A 189 -14.14 -4.86 -0.75
N ARG A 190 -14.65 -3.85 -0.05
CA ARG A 190 -15.07 -3.97 1.35
C ARG A 190 -16.20 -4.98 1.52
N GLU A 191 -17.15 -5.04 0.60
CA GLU A 191 -18.21 -6.06 0.59
C GLU A 191 -17.62 -7.48 0.44
N VAL A 192 -16.62 -7.67 -0.45
CA VAL A 192 -15.91 -8.95 -0.58
C VAL A 192 -15.24 -9.34 0.75
N VAL A 193 -14.55 -8.41 1.40
CA VAL A 193 -13.94 -8.66 2.73
C VAL A 193 -15.02 -8.97 3.77
N ALA A 194 -16.17 -8.29 3.74
CA ALA A 194 -17.28 -8.57 4.65
C ALA A 194 -17.91 -9.97 4.44
N ASN A 195 -17.92 -10.46 3.21
CA ASN A 195 -18.34 -11.83 2.93
C ASN A 195 -17.43 -12.88 3.61
N LEU A 196 -16.13 -12.59 3.71
CA LEU A 196 -15.12 -13.46 4.33
C LEU A 196 -15.09 -13.29 5.88
N TYR A 197 -15.11 -12.04 6.36
CA TYR A 197 -14.78 -11.70 7.76
C TYR A 197 -15.91 -11.00 8.52
N LYS A 198 -17.12 -10.85 7.92
CA LYS A 198 -18.29 -10.21 8.54
C LYS A 198 -17.98 -8.78 8.99
N GLU A 199 -18.40 -8.43 10.20
CA GLU A 199 -18.22 -7.11 10.80
C GLU A 199 -16.75 -6.66 10.93
N LEU A 200 -15.78 -7.59 10.91
CA LEU A 200 -14.36 -7.27 10.99
C LEU A 200 -13.86 -6.49 9.75
N ALA A 201 -14.56 -6.60 8.61
CA ALA A 201 -14.29 -5.79 7.42
C ALA A 201 -14.34 -4.28 7.70
N ASN A 202 -15.10 -3.85 8.70
CA ASN A 202 -15.17 -2.45 9.10
C ASN A 202 -13.87 -1.93 9.71
N ASN A 203 -12.94 -2.81 10.09
CA ASN A 203 -11.63 -2.44 10.64
C ASN A 203 -10.53 -2.46 9.57
N VAL A 204 -10.81 -3.02 8.38
CA VAL A 204 -9.85 -3.08 7.27
C VAL A 204 -9.80 -1.74 6.57
N ARG A 205 -8.60 -1.16 6.47
CA ARG A 205 -8.37 0.08 5.72
C ARG A 205 -8.19 -0.23 4.25
N ILE A 206 -8.85 0.56 3.39
CA ILE A 206 -8.73 0.41 1.94
C ILE A 206 -8.27 1.73 1.34
N GLN A 207 -7.13 1.69 0.65
CA GLN A 207 -6.51 2.82 -0.01
C GLN A 207 -6.90 2.88 -1.49
N TYR A 208 -6.95 4.08 -2.03
CA TYR A 208 -6.93 4.31 -3.47
C TYR A 208 -5.49 4.41 -3.97
N GLY A 209 -5.12 3.57 -4.95
CA GLY A 209 -3.78 3.47 -5.53
C GLY A 209 -3.66 4.05 -6.95
N GLY A 210 -4.64 4.81 -7.42
CA GLY A 210 -4.54 5.53 -8.69
C GLY A 210 -3.80 6.86 -8.57
N SER A 211 -4.09 7.80 -9.47
CA SER A 211 -3.42 9.11 -9.51
C SER A 211 -3.94 10.03 -8.40
N VAL A 212 -3.18 10.17 -7.32
CA VAL A 212 -3.46 11.10 -6.21
C VAL A 212 -2.41 12.21 -6.19
N LYS A 213 -2.87 13.44 -6.04
CA LYS A 213 -2.05 14.66 -5.98
C LYS A 213 -2.62 15.63 -4.94
N PRO A 214 -1.89 16.68 -4.50
CA PRO A 214 -2.40 17.66 -3.57
C PRO A 214 -3.73 18.31 -3.95
N ASN A 215 -3.98 18.49 -5.25
CA ASN A 215 -5.18 19.14 -5.75
C ASN A 215 -6.45 18.27 -5.76
N ASN A 216 -6.33 16.93 -5.60
CA ASN A 216 -7.48 16.03 -5.59
C ASN A 216 -7.59 15.14 -4.35
N VAL A 217 -6.58 15.14 -3.46
CA VAL A 217 -6.56 14.26 -2.29
C VAL A 217 -7.77 14.49 -1.37
N THR A 218 -8.17 15.73 -1.14
CA THR A 218 -9.33 16.05 -0.27
C THR A 218 -10.64 15.48 -0.84
N GLU A 219 -10.87 15.58 -2.14
CA GLU A 219 -12.05 15.01 -2.80
C GLU A 219 -12.09 13.48 -2.67
N ILE A 220 -10.93 12.82 -2.90
CA ILE A 220 -10.79 11.37 -2.77
C ILE A 220 -11.00 10.93 -1.32
N MET A 221 -10.39 11.62 -0.36
CA MET A 221 -10.46 11.25 1.06
C MET A 221 -11.81 11.58 1.72
N ASN A 222 -12.66 12.36 1.08
CA ASN A 222 -14.03 12.61 1.51
C ASN A 222 -15.02 11.50 1.10
N GLN A 223 -14.58 10.50 0.35
CA GLN A 223 -15.41 9.36 -0.01
C GLN A 223 -15.63 8.41 1.17
N SER A 224 -16.79 7.73 1.19
CA SER A 224 -17.25 6.93 2.35
C SER A 224 -16.40 5.71 2.66
N ASP A 225 -15.83 5.09 1.62
CA ASP A 225 -15.13 3.81 1.73
C ASP A 225 -13.62 3.89 1.51
N ILE A 226 -13.13 5.06 1.12
CA ILE A 226 -11.69 5.31 0.93
C ILE A 226 -11.07 5.72 2.27
N ASP A 227 -10.15 4.91 2.77
CA ASP A 227 -9.46 5.12 4.04
C ASP A 227 -8.03 5.66 3.88
N GLY A 228 -7.60 5.93 2.65
CA GLY A 228 -6.24 6.38 2.41
C GLY A 228 -5.85 6.37 0.94
N ALA A 229 -4.57 6.64 0.71
CA ALA A 229 -3.99 6.60 -0.63
C ALA A 229 -2.62 5.92 -0.65
N LEU A 230 -2.37 5.11 -1.68
CA LEU A 230 -1.05 4.62 -2.05
C LEU A 230 -0.53 5.47 -3.21
N VAL A 231 0.38 6.39 -2.93
CA VAL A 231 0.75 7.49 -3.84
C VAL A 231 2.13 7.25 -4.46
N GLY A 232 2.21 7.28 -5.78
CA GLY A 232 3.48 7.20 -6.51
C GLY A 232 4.18 8.57 -6.62
N GLY A 233 4.25 9.12 -7.83
CA GLY A 233 5.08 10.28 -8.17
C GLY A 233 4.98 11.51 -7.25
N ALA A 234 3.77 11.89 -6.83
CA ALA A 234 3.60 13.04 -5.92
C ALA A 234 4.26 12.82 -4.55
N SER A 235 4.41 11.56 -4.10
CA SER A 235 5.10 11.25 -2.84
C SER A 235 6.62 11.41 -2.89
N LEU A 236 7.20 11.68 -4.06
CA LEU A 236 8.64 11.92 -4.23
C LEU A 236 9.04 13.37 -3.92
N LEU A 237 8.09 14.28 -3.90
CA LEU A 237 8.30 15.71 -3.66
C LEU A 237 7.90 16.04 -2.22
N PRO A 238 8.81 16.61 -1.40
CA PRO A 238 8.53 16.88 0.01
C PRO A 238 7.26 17.71 0.24
N ASN A 239 7.07 18.81 -0.51
CA ASN A 239 5.90 19.67 -0.36
C ASN A 239 4.60 18.95 -0.72
N ASP A 240 4.59 18.19 -1.82
CA ASP A 240 3.41 17.44 -2.23
C ASP A 240 3.06 16.37 -1.18
N TYR A 241 4.07 15.67 -0.63
CA TYR A 241 3.84 14.66 0.41
C TYR A 241 3.29 15.28 1.71
N ILE A 242 3.78 16.46 2.10
CA ILE A 242 3.25 17.21 3.23
C ILE A 242 1.77 17.56 3.01
N ASP A 243 1.43 18.10 1.84
CA ASP A 243 0.06 18.46 1.49
C ASP A 243 -0.86 17.22 1.44
N LEU A 244 -0.34 16.09 0.93
CA LEU A 244 -1.07 14.81 0.91
C LEU A 244 -1.38 14.27 2.31
N VAL A 245 -0.48 14.42 3.27
CA VAL A 245 -0.69 13.94 4.66
C VAL A 245 -1.59 14.89 5.45
N ASN A 246 -1.60 16.16 5.11
CA ASN A 246 -2.34 17.22 5.84
C ASN A 246 -3.63 17.67 5.11
N PHE A 247 -4.21 16.81 4.21
CA PHE A 247 -5.40 17.11 3.40
C PHE A 247 -6.61 17.59 4.20
#